data_c0d1d0625d4c89aa3ca02a3e0662fa90
#
_entry.id   c0d1d0625d4c89aa3ca02a3e0662fa90
#
_cell.length_a   1.000
_cell.length_b   1.000
_cell.length_c   1.000
_cell.angle_alpha   90.00
_cell.angle_beta   90.00
_cell.angle_gamma   90.00
#
_symmetry.space_group_name_H-M   'P 1'
#
loop_
_entity.id
_entity.type
_entity.pdbx_description
1 polymer ?
#
loop_
_entity_poly.entity_id
_entity_poly.type
_entity_poly.pdbx_seq_one_letter_code
_entity_poly.pdbx_strand_id
1 'polypeptide(L)'
;MAKRGGFPGMGMPGNMNNLMKQAQKMQRQMEENQKALEEKEFTAAAGGGAVEVTISGKREVTKVKLAEEVVDPDDIEMLEDLIVAATNEALRKIEQENQAVMSKLTGGLGGLGGGLPF
;
A
#
# COMPACT_ATOMS: atom_id res chain seq x y z
N MET A 1 -8.69 49.41 11.47
CA MET A 1 -8.65 48.87 11.40
C MET A 1 -9.05 48.04 10.99
N ALA A 2 -9.41 47.71 10.95
CA ALA A 2 -10.04 46.91 10.67
C ALA A 2 -9.76 46.19 9.93
N LYS A 3 -9.37 46.23 9.54
CA LYS A 3 -9.20 45.60 9.05
C LYS A 3 -9.06 44.61 8.95
N ARG A 4 -8.45 44.39 9.38
CA ARG A 4 -8.40 43.43 9.56
C ARG A 4 -9.30 42.83 9.17
N GLY A 5 -9.96 43.47 9.09
CA GLY A 5 -11.05 42.94 8.73
C GLY A 5 -10.89 41.95 7.75
N GLY A 6 -10.08 42.18 6.95
CA GLY A 6 -9.98 41.34 5.92
C GLY A 6 -10.07 39.99 6.29
N PHE A 7 -9.52 39.74 7.30
CA PHE A 7 -9.56 38.54 7.68
C PHE A 7 -10.77 38.00 7.81
N PRO A 8 -11.66 38.61 7.56
CA PRO A 8 -12.90 38.05 7.64
C PRO A 8 -12.88 36.78 6.94
N GLY A 9 -12.22 36.78 5.96
CA GLY A 9 -12.22 35.64 5.24
C GLY A 9 -11.93 34.58 6.13
N MET A 10 -11.10 34.92 7.02
CA MET A 10 -10.86 34.03 7.83
C MET A 10 -11.91 33.79 8.61
N GLY A 11 -12.66 34.61 8.68
CA GLY A 11 -13.74 34.37 9.46
C GLY A 11 -14.50 33.20 9.06
N MET A 12 -14.10 32.49 8.13
CA MET A 12 -14.84 31.41 7.87
C MET A 12 -14.48 30.35 8.79
N PRO A 13 -14.75 30.42 9.99
CA PRO A 13 -14.48 29.36 10.94
C PRO A 13 -15.25 28.15 10.51
N GLY A 14 -16.38 28.31 9.91
CA GLY A 14 -17.14 27.18 9.44
C GLY A 14 -16.37 26.38 8.42
N ASN A 15 -15.68 27.05 7.52
CA ASN A 15 -14.90 26.38 6.52
C ASN A 15 -13.69 25.71 7.14
N MET A 16 -13.09 26.37 8.10
CA MET A 16 -11.95 25.80 8.78
C MET A 16 -12.35 24.52 9.46
N ASN A 17 -13.48 24.50 10.12
CA ASN A 17 -13.94 23.31 10.79
C ASN A 17 -14.21 22.19 9.78
N ASN A 18 -14.78 22.53 8.64
CA ASN A 18 -15.03 21.54 7.62
C ASN A 18 -13.73 20.99 7.09
N LEU A 19 -12.75 21.85 6.87
CA LEU A 19 -11.46 21.39 6.39
C LEU A 19 -10.79 20.48 7.41
N MET A 20 -10.89 20.82 8.68
CA MET A 20 -10.30 19.99 9.72
C MET A 20 -11.00 18.64 9.80
N LYS A 21 -12.31 18.64 9.66
CA LYS A 21 -13.06 17.39 9.68
C LYS A 21 -12.67 16.52 8.49
N GLN A 22 -12.50 17.14 7.33
CA GLN A 22 -12.10 16.40 6.15
C GLN A 22 -10.69 15.85 6.30
N ALA A 23 -9.81 16.63 6.88
CA ALA A 23 -8.44 16.17 7.11
C ALA A 23 -8.42 15.00 8.09
N GLN A 24 -9.21 15.08 9.14
CA GLN A 24 -9.30 14.00 10.10
C GLN A 24 -9.91 12.75 9.48
N LYS A 25 -10.92 12.93 8.65
CA LYS A 25 -11.55 11.81 7.99
C LYS A 25 -10.57 11.14 7.03
N MET A 26 -9.83 11.94 6.28
CA MET A 26 -8.85 11.43 5.35
C MET A 26 -7.75 10.67 6.10
N GLN A 27 -7.28 11.22 7.20
CA GLN A 27 -6.26 10.57 8.01
C GLN A 27 -6.77 9.23 8.55
N ARG A 28 -8.03 9.20 8.98
CA ARG A 28 -8.61 7.96 9.48
C ARG A 28 -8.73 6.93 8.36
N GLN A 29 -9.11 7.36 7.17
CA GLN A 29 -9.19 6.45 6.04
C GLN A 29 -7.82 5.90 5.67
N MET A 30 -6.79 6.72 5.75
CA MET A 30 -5.44 6.27 5.49
C MET A 30 -5.00 5.24 6.51
N GLU A 31 -5.33 5.45 7.77
CA GLU A 31 -4.99 4.49 8.81
C GLU A 31 -5.75 3.18 8.62
N GLU A 32 -7.02 3.26 8.27
CA GLU A 32 -7.82 2.07 8.02
C GLU A 32 -7.32 1.30 6.81
N ASN A 33 -6.94 2.02 5.75
CA ASN A 33 -6.40 1.39 4.56
C ASN A 33 -5.06 0.74 4.86
N GLN A 34 -4.26 1.40 5.66
CA GLN A 34 -2.96 0.87 6.06
C GLN A 34 -3.15 -0.41 6.86
N LYS A 35 -4.09 -0.40 7.81
CA LYS A 35 -4.37 -1.58 8.60
C LYS A 35 -4.89 -2.71 7.76
N ALA A 36 -5.81 -2.42 6.85
CA ALA A 36 -6.37 -3.42 5.96
C ALA A 36 -5.27 -4.03 5.08
N LEU A 37 -4.35 -3.21 4.62
CA LEU A 37 -3.24 -3.69 3.81
C LEU A 37 -2.32 -4.58 4.65
N GLU A 38 -2.07 -4.19 5.89
CA GLU A 38 -1.20 -4.97 6.78
C GLU A 38 -1.77 -6.34 7.09
N GLU A 39 -3.09 -6.45 7.15
CA GLU A 39 -3.74 -7.71 7.43
C GLU A 39 -3.91 -8.58 6.19
N LYS A 40 -3.73 -8.01 5.02
CA LYS A 40 -3.90 -8.74 3.79
C LYS A 40 -2.67 -9.60 3.52
N GLU A 41 -2.90 -10.75 2.94
CA GLU A 41 -1.80 -11.64 2.59
C GLU A 41 -1.63 -11.71 1.09
N PHE A 42 -0.40 -11.76 0.65
CA PHE A 42 -0.07 -11.80 -0.76
C PHE A 42 0.75 -13.05 -1.02
N THR A 43 0.31 -13.86 -1.95
CA THR A 43 0.99 -15.10 -2.30
C THR A 43 1.55 -15.00 -3.70
N ALA A 44 2.75 -15.45 -3.87
CA ALA A 44 3.37 -15.54 -5.18
C ALA A 44 4.08 -16.88 -5.29
N ALA A 45 4.27 -17.32 -6.51
CA ALA A 45 4.86 -18.61 -6.78
C ALA A 45 5.99 -18.51 -7.79
N ALA A 46 6.88 -19.47 -7.77
CA ALA A 46 7.95 -19.59 -8.75
C ALA A 46 8.10 -21.07 -9.11
N GLY A 47 8.75 -21.32 -10.24
CA GLY A 47 8.97 -22.70 -10.68
C GLY A 47 7.69 -23.44 -11.02
N GLY A 48 6.74 -22.75 -11.64
CA GLY A 48 5.48 -23.39 -12.01
C GLY A 48 4.61 -23.75 -10.81
N GLY A 49 4.77 -23.03 -9.72
CA GLY A 49 3.98 -23.31 -8.51
C GLY A 49 4.70 -24.21 -7.52
N ALA A 50 5.91 -24.59 -7.82
CA ALA A 50 6.66 -25.49 -6.95
C ALA A 50 7.06 -24.84 -5.63
N VAL A 51 7.22 -23.51 -5.65
CA VAL A 51 7.53 -22.74 -4.44
C VAL A 51 6.50 -21.63 -4.36
N GLU A 52 5.81 -21.54 -3.22
CA GLU A 52 4.86 -20.46 -2.99
C GLU A 52 5.27 -19.75 -1.71
N VAL A 53 5.28 -18.44 -1.75
CA VAL A 53 5.61 -17.63 -0.56
C VAL A 53 4.45 -16.69 -0.30
N THR A 54 3.99 -16.64 0.93
CA THR A 54 2.93 -15.72 1.35
C THR A 54 3.54 -14.70 2.29
N ILE A 55 3.30 -13.43 2.00
CA ILE A 55 3.83 -12.33 2.78
C ILE A 55 2.66 -11.43 3.16
N SER A 56 2.62 -11.00 4.43
CA SER A 56 1.58 -10.07 4.86
C SER A 56 1.91 -8.67 4.38
N GLY A 57 0.93 -7.79 4.42
CA GLY A 57 1.15 -6.39 4.06
C GLY A 57 2.16 -5.69 4.96
N LYS A 58 2.48 -6.30 6.11
CA LYS A 58 3.53 -5.78 6.97
C LYS A 58 4.91 -6.21 6.48
N ARG A 59 4.95 -6.90 5.36
CA ARG A 59 6.18 -7.43 4.79
C ARG A 59 6.81 -8.52 5.64
N GLU A 60 5.97 -9.32 6.28
CA GLU A 60 6.41 -10.48 7.03
C GLU A 60 6.04 -11.74 6.27
N VAL A 61 6.99 -12.62 6.07
CA VAL A 61 6.71 -13.89 5.43
C VAL A 61 5.91 -14.74 6.42
N THR A 62 4.70 -15.09 6.05
CA THR A 62 3.82 -15.84 6.93
C THR A 62 3.75 -17.31 6.56
N LYS A 63 4.12 -17.65 5.32
CA LYS A 63 4.06 -19.04 4.91
C LYS A 63 4.98 -19.27 3.72
N VAL A 64 5.61 -20.43 3.71
CA VAL A 64 6.38 -20.89 2.55
C VAL A 64 5.93 -22.30 2.29
N LYS A 65 5.54 -22.59 1.06
CA LYS A 65 5.11 -23.91 0.68
C LYS A 65 6.04 -24.41 -0.41
N LEU A 66 6.57 -25.58 -0.21
CA LEU A 66 7.52 -26.19 -1.15
C LEU A 66 6.98 -27.51 -1.65
N ALA A 67 7.08 -27.74 -2.96
CA ALA A 67 6.76 -29.06 -3.50
C ALA A 67 7.98 -29.95 -3.25
N GLU A 68 7.73 -31.22 -3.00
CA GLU A 68 8.84 -32.14 -2.70
C GLU A 68 9.85 -32.20 -3.83
N GLU A 69 9.39 -32.09 -5.06
CA GLU A 69 10.25 -32.21 -6.22
C GLU A 69 11.37 -31.18 -6.27
N VAL A 70 11.16 -30.02 -5.67
CA VAL A 70 12.19 -28.98 -5.69
C VAL A 70 13.10 -29.04 -4.47
N VAL A 71 12.82 -29.92 -3.53
CA VAL A 71 13.67 -30.09 -2.36
C VAL A 71 14.66 -31.19 -2.70
N ASP A 72 15.63 -30.84 -3.50
CA ASP A 72 16.59 -31.77 -4.04
C ASP A 72 17.97 -31.44 -3.46
N PRO A 73 18.53 -32.34 -2.64
CA PRO A 73 19.83 -32.10 -2.03
C PRO A 73 20.94 -31.91 -3.06
N ASP A 74 20.73 -32.39 -4.27
CA ASP A 74 21.73 -32.26 -5.31
C ASP A 74 21.60 -30.93 -6.09
N ASP A 75 20.54 -30.17 -5.83
CA ASP A 75 20.32 -28.90 -6.51
C ASP A 75 19.71 -27.90 -5.57
N ILE A 76 20.40 -27.61 -4.52
CA ILE A 76 19.93 -26.68 -3.48
C ILE A 76 19.87 -25.26 -4.05
N GLU A 77 20.79 -24.94 -4.96
CA GLU A 77 20.84 -23.60 -5.55
C GLU A 77 19.56 -23.27 -6.30
N MET A 78 18.98 -24.25 -7.00
CA MET A 78 17.73 -24.06 -7.70
C MET A 78 16.63 -23.70 -6.70
N LEU A 79 16.57 -24.39 -5.57
CA LEU A 79 15.56 -24.11 -4.54
C LEU A 79 15.76 -22.72 -3.97
N GLU A 80 16.98 -22.35 -3.70
CA GLU A 80 17.28 -21.01 -3.19
C GLU A 80 16.81 -19.94 -4.17
N ASP A 81 17.08 -20.12 -5.45
CA ASP A 81 16.68 -19.15 -6.48
C ASP A 81 15.17 -19.05 -6.59
N LEU A 82 14.47 -20.18 -6.48
CA LEU A 82 13.01 -20.19 -6.56
C LEU A 82 12.40 -19.46 -5.35
N ILE A 83 12.97 -19.63 -4.17
CA ILE A 83 12.50 -18.96 -2.97
C ILE A 83 12.70 -17.44 -3.13
N VAL A 84 13.86 -17.04 -3.63
CA VAL A 84 14.14 -15.62 -3.86
C VAL A 84 13.14 -15.05 -4.88
N ALA A 85 12.90 -15.77 -5.96
CA ALA A 85 11.99 -15.29 -7.00
C ALA A 85 10.57 -15.15 -6.48
N ALA A 86 10.07 -16.15 -5.75
CA ALA A 86 8.72 -16.12 -5.21
C ALA A 86 8.57 -15.02 -4.16
N THR A 87 9.56 -14.86 -3.31
CA THR A 87 9.54 -13.83 -2.26
C THR A 87 9.51 -12.45 -2.87
N ASN A 88 10.38 -12.20 -3.86
CA ASN A 88 10.43 -10.89 -4.50
C ASN A 88 9.14 -10.59 -5.27
N GLU A 89 8.53 -11.61 -5.86
CA GLU A 89 7.28 -11.40 -6.57
C GLU A 89 6.16 -11.05 -5.60
N ALA A 90 6.11 -11.69 -4.44
CA ALA A 90 5.13 -11.37 -3.42
C ALA A 90 5.32 -9.94 -2.91
N LEU A 91 6.57 -9.52 -2.73
CA LEU A 91 6.87 -8.14 -2.32
C LEU A 91 6.42 -7.14 -3.39
N ARG A 92 6.58 -7.48 -4.68
CA ARG A 92 6.11 -6.61 -5.75
C ARG A 92 4.60 -6.47 -5.73
N LYS A 93 3.88 -7.55 -5.40
CA LYS A 93 2.43 -7.49 -5.29
C LYS A 93 2.00 -6.55 -4.17
N ILE A 94 2.70 -6.57 -3.04
CA ILE A 94 2.42 -5.66 -1.94
C ILE A 94 2.63 -4.23 -2.39
N GLU A 95 3.74 -3.97 -3.08
CA GLU A 95 4.05 -2.64 -3.56
C GLU A 95 3.02 -2.15 -4.56
N GLN A 96 2.57 -3.01 -5.47
CA GLN A 96 1.56 -2.67 -6.45
C GLN A 96 0.24 -2.33 -5.76
N GLU A 97 -0.13 -3.11 -4.76
CA GLU A 97 -1.37 -2.85 -4.03
C GLU A 97 -1.27 -1.53 -3.26
N ASN A 98 -0.13 -1.27 -2.65
CA ASN A 98 0.11 -0.05 -1.92
C ASN A 98 0.01 1.15 -2.86
N GLN A 99 0.58 1.05 -4.04
CA GLN A 99 0.50 2.10 -5.04
C GLN A 99 -0.93 2.30 -5.52
N ALA A 100 -1.68 1.21 -5.68
CA ALA A 100 -3.07 1.29 -6.10
C ALA A 100 -3.92 2.00 -5.06
N VAL A 101 -3.69 1.71 -3.78
CA VAL A 101 -4.40 2.36 -2.69
C VAL A 101 -4.05 3.85 -2.64
N MET A 102 -2.77 4.16 -2.75
CA MET A 102 -2.33 5.55 -2.74
C MET A 102 -2.89 6.31 -3.95
N SER A 103 -2.96 5.65 -5.09
CA SER A 103 -3.49 6.24 -6.29
C SER A 103 -4.98 6.58 -6.13
N LYS A 104 -5.72 5.71 -5.46
CA LYS A 104 -7.13 5.98 -5.20
C LYS A 104 -7.31 7.16 -4.27
N LEU A 105 -6.47 7.26 -3.24
CA LEU A 105 -6.53 8.36 -2.32
C LEU A 105 -6.18 9.67 -3.03
N THR A 106 -5.14 9.62 -3.85
CA THR A 106 -4.73 10.80 -4.59
C THR A 106 -5.75 11.12 -5.64
N GLY A 107 -6.39 10.10 -6.18
CA GLY A 107 -7.47 10.28 -7.15
C GLY A 107 -8.62 11.06 -6.59
N GLY A 108 -8.90 10.90 -5.31
CA GLY A 108 -9.92 11.68 -4.64
C GLY A 108 -9.58 13.15 -4.60
N LEU A 109 -8.27 13.45 -4.57
CA LEU A 109 -7.80 14.79 -4.59
C LEU A 109 -7.39 15.13 -6.00
N GLY A 110 -7.58 14.20 -6.90
CA GLY A 110 -7.03 14.30 -8.22
C GLY A 110 -7.57 15.47 -9.00
N GLY A 111 -8.77 15.85 -8.73
CA GLY A 111 -9.32 16.99 -9.39
C GLY A 111 -8.43 18.19 -9.20
N LEU A 112 -7.86 18.29 -8.01
CA LEU A 112 -7.00 19.40 -7.72
C LEU A 112 -5.64 19.13 -8.30
N GLY A 113 -5.12 17.99 -8.06
CA GLY A 113 -3.80 17.66 -8.54
C GLY A 113 -3.74 17.62 -10.02
N GLY A 114 -4.78 17.09 -10.62
CA GLY A 114 -4.80 17.00 -12.04
C GLY A 114 -4.80 18.34 -12.71
N GLY A 115 -5.26 19.31 -11.98
CA GLY A 115 -5.28 20.63 -12.55
C GLY A 115 -3.93 21.25 -12.56
N LEU A 116 -3.00 20.69 -11.87
CA LEU A 116 -1.73 21.26 -11.82
C LEU A 116 -1.07 20.94 -13.08
N PRO A 117 -0.73 21.86 -13.80
CA PRO A 117 -0.13 21.59 -15.03
C PRO A 117 1.27 21.38 -14.78
N PHE A 118 1.77 20.50 -14.95
CA PHE A 118 3.16 20.38 -14.78
C PHE A 118 3.73 19.83 -15.99
#